data_25f20a27ad2ed54e16c1bc2de9492d2a
#
_entry.id   25f20a27ad2ed54e16c1bc2de9492d2a
#
_cell.length_a   1.000
_cell.length_b   1.000
_cell.length_c   1.000
_cell.angle_alpha   90.00
_cell.angle_beta   90.00
_cell.angle_gamma   90.00
#
_symmetry.space_group_name_H-M   'P 1'
#
loop_
_entity.id
_entity.type
_entity.pdbx_description
1 polymer ?
#
loop_
_entity_poly.entity_id
_entity_poly.type
_entity_poly.pdbx_seq_one_letter_code
_entity_poly.pdbx_strand_id
1 'polypeptide(L)'
;ILRGDVYVTSTEYKTTKQITNTPQQERNVDFAPDGRSLVYASERNGLWQLYQSKIVNKEDKYFTYATDIREEKLTNSNVTSFQPQYSPDGKEVAFLEDRTTIRVINLATKQVRTVMDGKFEYSYSDGDQWYQWSPDSRWILTNYIGIGGWNNKDVALVNASGNGEIHNLTQSGYNDTGAKWVLDGKAMIWKSDRAGYRSHGSWGAHSDVYIMFFDLEAYERFLMSKEELALLEENEKDKKETPATESDKKSKKDSKKDSKKDETKPLTFELENCRDRIVRLTRHSSALGDVILSKKGDKLYYQASFEKGSDLWCQDLKENTTKLVLKDIGRAMMIPDKKGENVYLCTQGGIKQVTIKDGKNKPISFEAIFDYQPAEERQYIFEHAWQQVKDKFYKEDIHGIDWDGYREAYRRFLPSINNNYDFQELLSEMLGELNGSHTGARYYAAGPTLSTANLGVFFDEEYTGNGLKIKEIMAKSPLANIKSDVTNGCIIEKIDGSIIEAGMDYFPLLEGKAGKKILLAVYNPTNGKHFQVSVKAISSAEQNTLLDKRWVDRNRKMVDDLSGGRIAYV
;
A
#
# COMPACT_ATOMS: atom_id res chain seq x y z
N ILE A 1 -1.01 -4.72 -13.50
CA ILE A 1 -1.17 -6.18 -13.56
C ILE A 1 -2.64 -6.50 -13.37
N LEU A 2 -3.20 -7.33 -14.22
CA LEU A 2 -4.57 -7.81 -14.15
C LEU A 2 -4.55 -9.35 -14.22
N ARG A 3 -5.01 -10.02 -13.15
CA ARG A 3 -5.03 -11.49 -13.01
C ARG A 3 -3.71 -12.18 -13.35
N GLY A 4 -2.60 -11.57 -12.99
CA GLY A 4 -1.27 -12.11 -13.25
C GLY A 4 -0.59 -11.50 -14.49
N ASP A 5 -1.31 -11.11 -15.50
CA ASP A 5 -0.73 -10.56 -16.74
C ASP A 5 -0.40 -9.07 -16.65
N VAL A 6 0.64 -8.66 -17.38
CA VAL A 6 1.08 -7.28 -17.52
C VAL A 6 0.31 -6.57 -18.62
N TYR A 7 -0.25 -5.41 -18.27
CA TYR A 7 -0.92 -4.52 -19.22
C TYR A 7 -0.31 -3.11 -19.15
N VAL A 8 -0.29 -2.43 -20.27
CA VAL A 8 0.05 -1.00 -20.35
C VAL A 8 -1.18 -0.22 -20.80
N THR A 9 -1.52 0.82 -20.06
CA THR A 9 -2.65 1.71 -20.38
C THR A 9 -2.19 3.15 -20.48
N SER A 10 -2.88 3.94 -21.30
CA SER A 10 -2.66 5.39 -21.37
C SER A 10 -3.33 6.10 -20.19
N THR A 11 -2.64 7.09 -19.62
CA THR A 11 -3.21 7.96 -18.58
C THR A 11 -4.16 9.04 -19.14
N GLU A 12 -4.13 9.27 -20.46
CA GLU A 12 -4.94 10.30 -21.14
C GLU A 12 -6.04 9.69 -22.01
N TYR A 13 -5.75 8.53 -22.63
CA TYR A 13 -6.65 7.82 -23.52
C TYR A 13 -6.98 6.46 -22.92
N LYS A 14 -8.12 5.88 -23.28
CA LYS A 14 -8.54 4.57 -22.77
C LYS A 14 -7.87 3.37 -23.45
N THR A 15 -6.81 3.63 -24.22
CA THR A 15 -6.10 2.56 -24.91
C THR A 15 -5.30 1.72 -23.94
N THR A 16 -5.50 0.42 -24.00
CA THR A 16 -4.81 -0.58 -23.17
C THR A 16 -4.27 -1.69 -24.07
N LYS A 17 -3.07 -2.16 -23.76
CA LYS A 17 -2.44 -3.29 -24.46
C LYS A 17 -1.98 -4.33 -23.46
N GLN A 18 -2.32 -5.57 -23.71
CA GLN A 18 -1.78 -6.72 -23.01
C GLN A 18 -0.34 -6.97 -23.48
N ILE A 19 0.56 -7.15 -22.54
CA ILE A 19 1.99 -7.37 -22.80
C ILE A 19 2.35 -8.84 -22.61
N THR A 20 1.80 -9.47 -21.55
CA THR A 20 1.95 -10.90 -21.29
C THR A 20 0.61 -11.60 -21.39
N ASN A 21 0.62 -12.86 -21.78
CA ASN A 21 -0.55 -13.75 -21.77
C ASN A 21 -0.04 -15.14 -21.39
N THR A 22 0.09 -15.39 -20.10
CA THR A 22 0.66 -16.63 -19.56
C THR A 22 -0.23 -17.19 -18.46
N PRO A 23 -0.25 -18.51 -18.25
CA PRO A 23 -0.97 -19.09 -17.12
C PRO A 23 -0.39 -18.73 -15.75
N GLN A 24 0.87 -18.27 -15.70
CA GLN A 24 1.60 -17.91 -14.49
C GLN A 24 1.37 -16.46 -14.12
N GLN A 25 1.86 -16.08 -12.95
CA GLN A 25 1.75 -14.73 -12.45
C GLN A 25 2.99 -13.91 -12.82
N GLU A 26 2.77 -12.68 -13.25
CA GLU A 26 3.76 -11.62 -13.33
C GLU A 26 3.59 -10.63 -12.19
N ARG A 27 4.70 -10.06 -11.69
CA ARG A 27 4.74 -9.06 -10.61
C ARG A 27 5.80 -7.99 -10.83
N ASN A 28 5.69 -6.89 -10.08
CA ASN A 28 6.73 -5.88 -9.92
C ASN A 28 7.21 -5.30 -11.26
N VAL A 29 6.28 -4.71 -12.01
CA VAL A 29 6.59 -4.09 -13.31
C VAL A 29 7.29 -2.75 -13.10
N ASP A 30 8.37 -2.53 -13.84
CA ASP A 30 9.04 -1.22 -13.93
C ASP A 30 9.31 -0.84 -15.39
N PHE A 31 9.24 0.48 -15.67
CA PHE A 31 9.52 1.04 -16.99
C PHE A 31 10.97 1.47 -17.11
N ALA A 32 11.58 1.14 -18.22
CA ALA A 32 12.84 1.79 -18.58
C ALA A 32 12.65 3.31 -18.71
N PRO A 33 13.68 4.13 -18.40
CA PRO A 33 13.58 5.60 -18.44
C PRO A 33 13.18 6.16 -19.81
N ASP A 34 13.44 5.44 -20.89
CA ASP A 34 13.05 5.79 -22.25
C ASP A 34 11.60 5.44 -22.60
N GLY A 35 10.90 4.71 -21.71
CA GLY A 35 9.52 4.27 -21.90
C GLY A 35 9.33 3.19 -22.96
N ARG A 36 10.40 2.60 -23.50
CA ARG A 36 10.36 1.61 -24.59
C ARG A 36 10.57 0.17 -24.15
N SER A 37 10.89 -0.03 -22.89
CA SER A 37 11.07 -1.35 -22.30
C SER A 37 10.36 -1.43 -20.96
N LEU A 38 9.91 -2.64 -20.61
CA LEU A 38 9.36 -3.02 -19.31
C LEU A 38 10.20 -4.15 -18.76
N VAL A 39 10.43 -4.17 -17.46
CA VAL A 39 10.95 -5.33 -16.75
C VAL A 39 9.94 -5.78 -15.72
N TYR A 40 9.81 -7.07 -15.51
CA TYR A 40 8.91 -7.68 -14.54
C TYR A 40 9.44 -9.04 -14.09
N ALA A 41 8.95 -9.52 -12.96
CA ALA A 41 9.17 -10.88 -12.51
C ALA A 41 8.02 -11.77 -12.97
N SER A 42 8.31 -13.00 -13.41
CA SER A 42 7.34 -14.01 -13.80
C SER A 42 7.71 -15.37 -13.19
N GLU A 43 6.71 -16.09 -12.65
CA GLU A 43 6.91 -17.39 -11.99
C GLU A 43 6.82 -18.57 -12.97
N ARG A 44 7.29 -18.39 -14.17
CA ARG A 44 7.32 -19.46 -15.17
C ARG A 44 8.27 -20.57 -14.74
N ASN A 45 7.83 -21.82 -14.91
CA ASN A 45 8.58 -23.02 -14.47
C ASN A 45 8.79 -23.14 -12.94
N GLY A 46 7.90 -22.54 -12.15
CA GLY A 46 7.88 -22.68 -10.70
C GLY A 46 8.87 -21.81 -9.93
N LEU A 47 9.64 -20.96 -10.64
CA LEU A 47 10.56 -20.00 -10.03
C LEU A 47 10.36 -18.60 -10.61
N TRP A 48 10.39 -17.60 -9.75
CA TRP A 48 10.41 -16.21 -10.16
C TRP A 48 11.71 -15.89 -10.89
N GLN A 49 11.61 -15.43 -12.12
CA GLN A 49 12.72 -14.95 -12.93
C GLN A 49 12.36 -13.62 -13.57
N LEU A 50 13.36 -12.83 -13.94
CA LEU A 50 13.14 -11.55 -14.58
C LEU A 50 12.99 -11.70 -16.09
N TYR A 51 12.03 -10.96 -16.62
CA TYR A 51 11.76 -10.83 -18.05
C TYR A 51 11.73 -9.36 -18.44
N GLN A 52 12.12 -9.08 -19.67
CA GLN A 52 12.05 -7.76 -20.28
C GLN A 52 11.23 -7.82 -21.55
N SER A 53 10.22 -6.96 -21.68
CA SER A 53 9.50 -6.73 -22.93
C SER A 53 9.93 -5.40 -23.53
N LYS A 54 10.27 -5.38 -24.83
CA LYS A 54 10.81 -4.21 -25.52
C LYS A 54 10.10 -3.96 -26.84
N ILE A 55 9.79 -2.70 -27.12
CA ILE A 55 9.29 -2.25 -28.43
C ILE A 55 10.45 -2.35 -29.44
N VAL A 56 10.30 -3.17 -30.46
CA VAL A 56 11.32 -3.43 -31.48
C VAL A 56 11.28 -2.38 -32.59
N ASN A 57 10.09 -2.08 -33.10
CA ASN A 57 9.94 -1.11 -34.17
C ASN A 57 10.28 0.31 -33.67
N LYS A 58 11.25 0.96 -34.31
CA LYS A 58 11.75 2.29 -33.92
C LYS A 58 10.71 3.39 -34.09
N GLU A 59 9.76 3.22 -35.00
CA GLU A 59 8.68 4.20 -35.26
C GLU A 59 7.59 4.15 -34.16
N ASP A 60 7.44 3.03 -33.46
CA ASP A 60 6.49 2.88 -32.38
C ASP A 60 7.01 3.58 -31.12
N LYS A 61 6.31 4.63 -30.67
CA LYS A 61 6.71 5.42 -29.49
C LYS A 61 6.18 4.90 -28.18
N TYR A 62 5.04 4.23 -28.20
CA TYR A 62 4.31 3.81 -26.99
C TYR A 62 3.84 2.37 -27.10
N PHE A 63 3.87 1.65 -25.99
CA PHE A 63 3.42 0.25 -25.91
C PHE A 63 1.99 0.06 -26.39
N THR A 64 1.07 0.99 -26.10
CA THR A 64 -0.35 0.90 -26.49
C THR A 64 -0.57 0.79 -27.99
N TYR A 65 0.38 1.24 -28.79
CA TYR A 65 0.34 1.19 -30.28
C TYR A 65 1.49 0.40 -30.89
N ALA A 66 2.32 -0.25 -30.06
CA ALA A 66 3.46 -1.00 -30.56
C ALA A 66 2.99 -2.19 -31.40
N THR A 67 3.58 -2.35 -32.59
CA THR A 67 3.26 -3.41 -33.54
C THR A 67 4.10 -4.67 -33.32
N ASP A 68 5.32 -4.51 -32.82
CA ASP A 68 6.26 -5.60 -32.50
C ASP A 68 6.87 -5.37 -31.10
N ILE A 69 6.57 -6.31 -30.19
CA ILE A 69 7.10 -6.34 -28.83
C ILE A 69 7.81 -7.67 -28.67
N ARG A 70 9.09 -7.61 -28.31
CA ARG A 70 9.90 -8.79 -28.03
C ARG A 70 10.14 -8.96 -26.55
N GLU A 71 9.91 -10.17 -26.07
CA GLU A 71 10.23 -10.59 -24.72
C GLU A 71 11.59 -11.30 -24.67
N GLU A 72 12.37 -11.03 -23.61
CA GLU A 72 13.64 -11.68 -23.30
C GLU A 72 13.67 -12.06 -21.81
N LYS A 73 14.09 -13.29 -21.50
CA LYS A 73 14.39 -13.71 -20.13
C LYS A 73 15.74 -13.13 -19.71
N LEU A 74 15.79 -12.38 -18.61
CA LEU A 74 16.99 -11.71 -18.12
C LEU A 74 17.81 -12.55 -17.14
N THR A 75 17.14 -13.30 -16.23
CA THR A 75 17.79 -14.14 -15.22
C THR A 75 17.49 -15.61 -15.48
N ASN A 76 18.41 -16.48 -15.13
CA ASN A 76 18.25 -17.93 -15.24
C ASN A 76 19.02 -18.61 -14.09
N SER A 77 18.59 -18.34 -12.86
CA SER A 77 19.17 -18.89 -11.64
C SER A 77 18.28 -20.01 -11.08
N ASN A 78 18.82 -20.78 -10.14
CA ASN A 78 18.08 -21.81 -9.40
C ASN A 78 17.34 -21.26 -8.17
N VAL A 79 17.38 -19.95 -7.96
CA VAL A 79 16.70 -19.23 -6.88
C VAL A 79 15.81 -18.15 -7.46
N THR A 80 14.83 -17.71 -6.70
CA THR A 80 13.89 -16.69 -7.12
C THR A 80 14.56 -15.34 -7.33
N SER A 81 14.19 -14.65 -8.41
CA SER A 81 14.59 -13.28 -8.74
C SER A 81 13.35 -12.43 -8.98
N PHE A 82 13.14 -11.38 -8.20
CA PHE A 82 11.95 -10.55 -8.35
C PHE A 82 12.17 -9.09 -7.92
N GLN A 83 11.13 -8.26 -8.00
CA GLN A 83 11.12 -6.84 -7.67
C GLN A 83 12.17 -6.04 -8.47
N PRO A 84 12.21 -6.18 -9.83
CA PRO A 84 13.19 -5.48 -10.64
C PRO A 84 12.94 -3.97 -10.68
N GLN A 85 14.03 -3.19 -10.77
CA GLN A 85 14.00 -1.74 -11.00
C GLN A 85 15.12 -1.33 -11.95
N TYR A 86 14.80 -0.57 -13.00
CA TYR A 86 15.80 0.03 -13.86
C TYR A 86 16.64 1.07 -13.13
N SER A 87 17.93 1.11 -13.44
CA SER A 87 18.74 2.28 -13.13
C SER A 87 18.22 3.52 -13.90
N PRO A 88 18.32 4.74 -13.34
CA PRO A 88 17.90 5.97 -14.03
C PRO A 88 18.54 6.20 -15.39
N ASP A 89 19.74 5.67 -15.65
CA ASP A 89 20.39 5.72 -16.97
C ASP A 89 19.93 4.61 -17.93
N GLY A 90 19.11 3.66 -17.46
CA GLY A 90 18.54 2.57 -18.23
C GLY A 90 19.51 1.47 -18.65
N LYS A 91 20.71 1.44 -18.10
CA LYS A 91 21.75 0.46 -18.48
C LYS A 91 21.71 -0.81 -17.65
N GLU A 92 21.14 -0.74 -16.45
CA GLU A 92 21.15 -1.82 -15.48
C GLU A 92 19.77 -2.03 -14.87
N VAL A 93 19.56 -3.21 -14.29
CA VAL A 93 18.37 -3.54 -13.50
C VAL A 93 18.82 -4.10 -12.16
N ALA A 94 18.42 -3.48 -11.07
CA ALA A 94 18.54 -4.05 -9.73
C ALA A 94 17.37 -4.98 -9.47
N PHE A 95 17.56 -6.01 -8.65
CA PHE A 95 16.53 -6.96 -8.25
C PHE A 95 16.89 -7.65 -6.93
N LEU A 96 15.90 -8.29 -6.34
CA LEU A 96 16.09 -9.14 -5.17
C LEU A 96 16.27 -10.60 -5.63
N GLU A 97 17.36 -11.22 -5.21
CA GLU A 97 17.58 -12.65 -5.31
C GLU A 97 17.38 -13.26 -3.93
N ASP A 98 16.64 -14.36 -3.87
CA ASP A 98 16.31 -15.04 -2.61
C ASP A 98 15.75 -14.07 -1.55
N ARG A 99 14.83 -13.21 -1.98
CA ARG A 99 14.05 -12.23 -1.17
C ARG A 99 14.84 -11.08 -0.55
N THR A 100 16.11 -11.22 -0.23
CA THR A 100 16.87 -10.24 0.56
C THR A 100 18.18 -9.76 -0.08
N THR A 101 18.79 -10.56 -0.95
CA THR A 101 20.06 -10.19 -1.60
C THR A 101 19.80 -9.21 -2.74
N ILE A 102 20.36 -8.01 -2.68
CA ILE A 102 20.28 -7.05 -3.78
C ILE A 102 21.33 -7.39 -4.83
N ARG A 103 20.86 -7.69 -6.05
CA ARG A 103 21.68 -7.97 -7.23
C ARG A 103 21.45 -6.90 -8.29
N VAL A 104 22.42 -6.74 -9.16
CA VAL A 104 22.31 -5.88 -10.34
C VAL A 104 22.77 -6.63 -11.57
N ILE A 105 21.96 -6.62 -12.61
CA ILE A 105 22.30 -7.13 -13.94
C ILE A 105 22.60 -5.97 -14.90
N ASN A 106 23.72 -6.05 -15.60
CA ASN A 106 24.01 -5.15 -16.71
C ASN A 106 23.31 -5.65 -17.99
N LEU A 107 22.47 -4.82 -18.58
CA LEU A 107 21.61 -5.23 -19.71
C LEU A 107 22.37 -5.51 -21.00
N ALA A 108 23.53 -4.90 -21.20
CA ALA A 108 24.35 -5.11 -22.39
C ALA A 108 25.23 -6.36 -22.27
N THR A 109 25.88 -6.56 -21.13
CA THR A 109 26.81 -7.67 -20.90
C THR A 109 26.15 -8.91 -20.31
N LYS A 110 24.96 -8.77 -19.75
CA LYS A 110 24.21 -9.79 -18.97
C LYS A 110 24.96 -10.27 -17.72
N GLN A 111 25.99 -9.57 -17.31
CA GLN A 111 26.71 -9.88 -16.07
C GLN A 111 25.89 -9.46 -14.86
N VAL A 112 25.82 -10.33 -13.86
CA VAL A 112 25.15 -10.12 -12.59
C VAL A 112 26.19 -9.97 -11.49
N ARG A 113 25.98 -8.98 -10.60
CA ARG A 113 26.81 -8.78 -9.41
C ARG A 113 25.96 -8.63 -8.16
N THR A 114 26.53 -8.99 -7.02
CA THR A 114 25.91 -8.72 -5.71
C THR A 114 26.24 -7.29 -5.29
N VAL A 115 25.23 -6.56 -4.85
CA VAL A 115 25.34 -5.19 -4.33
C VAL A 115 25.26 -5.19 -2.80
N MET A 116 24.32 -5.92 -2.26
CA MET A 116 24.19 -6.13 -0.81
C MET A 116 23.82 -7.59 -0.52
N ASP A 117 24.57 -8.22 0.37
CA ASP A 117 24.33 -9.58 0.84
C ASP A 117 23.03 -9.65 1.67
N GLY A 118 22.23 -10.69 1.46
CA GLY A 118 20.95 -10.89 2.12
C GLY A 118 21.01 -11.01 3.64
N LYS A 119 22.19 -11.32 4.22
CA LYS A 119 22.38 -11.35 5.68
C LYS A 119 22.16 -10.01 6.38
N PHE A 120 22.19 -8.89 5.63
CA PHE A 120 21.93 -7.55 6.16
C PHE A 120 20.47 -7.14 6.09
N GLU A 121 19.59 -8.05 5.71
CA GLU A 121 18.16 -7.79 5.61
C GLU A 121 17.37 -9.03 6.08
N TYR A 122 16.09 -8.82 6.35
CA TYR A 122 15.14 -9.89 6.69
C TYR A 122 13.83 -9.63 5.97
N SER A 123 13.32 -10.63 5.27
CA SER A 123 12.02 -10.58 4.61
C SER A 123 11.00 -11.44 5.35
N TYR A 124 9.89 -10.83 5.76
CA TYR A 124 8.75 -11.51 6.35
C TYR A 124 7.79 -12.03 5.28
N SER A 125 7.61 -11.26 4.20
CA SER A 125 6.75 -11.63 3.07
C SER A 125 7.29 -11.06 1.76
N ASP A 126 6.88 -11.65 0.63
CA ASP A 126 7.30 -11.16 -0.67
C ASP A 126 6.88 -9.70 -0.88
N GLY A 127 7.82 -8.87 -1.33
CA GLY A 127 7.59 -7.47 -1.60
C GLY A 127 7.70 -6.54 -0.39
N ASP A 128 8.13 -7.05 0.78
CA ASP A 128 8.33 -6.24 1.98
C ASP A 128 9.70 -5.54 2.02
N GLN A 129 10.59 -5.89 1.11
CA GLN A 129 11.86 -5.21 0.96
C GLN A 129 11.71 -3.97 0.11
N TRP A 130 12.46 -2.93 0.48
CA TRP A 130 12.43 -1.68 -0.22
C TRP A 130 13.86 -1.23 -0.57
N TYR A 131 14.05 -0.79 -1.80
CA TYR A 131 15.28 -0.17 -2.26
C TYR A 131 14.98 0.81 -3.39
N GLN A 132 15.87 1.76 -3.64
CA GLN A 132 15.75 2.75 -4.69
C GLN A 132 17.11 3.19 -5.20
N TRP A 133 17.27 3.24 -6.53
CA TRP A 133 18.43 3.81 -7.18
C TRP A 133 18.60 5.30 -6.90
N SER A 134 19.84 5.75 -6.74
CA SER A 134 20.18 7.17 -6.77
C SER A 134 19.98 7.77 -8.17
N PRO A 135 19.71 9.09 -8.28
CA PRO A 135 19.52 9.76 -9.56
C PRO A 135 20.70 9.60 -10.55
N ASP A 136 21.91 9.39 -10.06
CA ASP A 136 23.12 9.18 -10.86
C ASP A 136 23.43 7.71 -11.19
N SER A 137 22.56 6.77 -10.82
CA SER A 137 22.68 5.33 -11.05
C SER A 137 23.90 4.66 -10.39
N ARG A 138 24.48 5.27 -9.35
CA ARG A 138 25.70 4.75 -8.72
C ARG A 138 25.50 4.19 -7.33
N TRP A 139 24.38 4.51 -6.70
CA TRP A 139 24.07 4.15 -5.33
C TRP A 139 22.64 3.61 -5.20
N ILE A 140 22.40 2.89 -4.13
CA ILE A 140 21.09 2.38 -3.76
C ILE A 140 20.82 2.75 -2.31
N LEU A 141 19.66 3.35 -2.03
CA LEU A 141 19.07 3.41 -0.70
C LEU A 141 18.27 2.14 -0.45
N THR A 142 18.42 1.53 0.72
CA THR A 142 17.71 0.30 1.06
C THR A 142 17.44 0.19 2.55
N ASN A 143 16.52 -0.67 2.92
CA ASN A 143 16.39 -1.12 4.30
C ASN A 143 17.66 -1.89 4.71
N TYR A 144 17.97 -1.87 6.00
CA TYR A 144 19.18 -2.47 6.53
C TYR A 144 18.98 -2.89 7.99
N ILE A 145 19.34 -4.12 8.32
CA ILE A 145 19.40 -4.59 9.69
C ILE A 145 20.85 -4.43 10.17
N GLY A 146 21.14 -3.29 10.79
CA GLY A 146 22.47 -3.00 11.33
C GLY A 146 22.66 -3.59 12.73
N ILE A 147 22.20 -2.83 13.73
CA ILE A 147 22.31 -3.19 15.16
C ILE A 147 20.99 -3.76 15.68
N GLY A 148 19.88 -3.44 15.02
CA GLY A 148 18.53 -3.80 15.43
C GLY A 148 18.11 -5.22 15.05
N GLY A 149 16.86 -5.56 15.37
CA GLY A 149 16.19 -6.76 14.92
C GLY A 149 15.39 -6.52 13.64
N TRP A 150 14.72 -7.57 13.16
CA TRP A 150 13.92 -7.53 11.93
C TRP A 150 12.83 -6.45 11.90
N ASN A 151 12.38 -5.95 13.03
CA ASN A 151 11.38 -4.89 13.21
C ASN A 151 11.96 -3.53 13.59
N ASN A 152 13.29 -3.39 13.61
CA ASN A 152 14.01 -2.13 13.86
C ASN A 152 14.99 -1.89 12.71
N LYS A 153 14.44 -1.69 11.52
CA LYS A 153 15.25 -1.49 10.32
C LYS A 153 15.84 -0.09 10.31
N ASP A 154 17.08 0.01 9.87
CA ASP A 154 17.73 1.26 9.49
C ASP A 154 17.62 1.50 7.99
N VAL A 155 18.08 2.66 7.53
CA VAL A 155 18.31 2.97 6.11
C VAL A 155 19.80 2.94 5.83
N ALA A 156 20.21 2.21 4.79
CA ALA A 156 21.58 2.21 4.31
C ALA A 156 21.70 2.81 2.91
N LEU A 157 22.88 3.41 2.66
CA LEU A 157 23.39 3.81 1.36
C LEU A 157 24.42 2.78 0.90
N VAL A 158 24.18 2.16 -0.24
CA VAL A 158 25.01 1.06 -0.76
C VAL A 158 25.57 1.45 -2.12
N ASN A 159 26.87 1.21 -2.32
CA ASN A 159 27.50 1.44 -3.61
C ASN A 159 27.06 0.38 -4.62
N ALA A 160 26.41 0.81 -5.70
CA ALA A 160 25.85 -0.09 -6.70
C ALA A 160 26.89 -0.85 -7.53
N SER A 161 28.17 -0.51 -7.43
CA SER A 161 29.25 -1.27 -8.10
C SER A 161 29.46 -2.67 -7.51
N GLY A 162 28.94 -2.93 -6.29
CA GLY A 162 29.16 -4.19 -5.60
C GLY A 162 30.53 -4.32 -4.94
N ASN A 163 31.18 -3.21 -4.63
CA ASN A 163 32.49 -3.19 -3.96
C ASN A 163 32.43 -3.45 -2.45
N GLY A 164 31.23 -3.69 -1.91
CA GLY A 164 31.00 -3.92 -0.48
C GLY A 164 30.89 -2.65 0.37
N GLU A 165 30.87 -1.48 -0.24
CA GLU A 165 30.73 -0.21 0.47
C GLU A 165 29.27 0.02 0.90
N ILE A 166 29.02 -0.02 2.20
CA ILE A 166 27.70 0.13 2.85
C ILE A 166 27.81 1.16 3.98
N HIS A 167 26.99 2.18 3.94
CA HIS A 167 26.88 3.19 4.98
C HIS A 167 25.52 3.09 5.67
N ASN A 168 25.46 2.66 6.93
CA ASN A 168 24.25 2.73 7.72
C ASN A 168 23.99 4.19 8.10
N LEU A 169 22.95 4.79 7.52
CA LEU A 169 22.67 6.22 7.64
C LEU A 169 21.94 6.58 8.94
N THR A 170 20.94 5.81 9.35
CA THR A 170 20.04 6.21 10.42
C THR A 170 20.48 5.73 11.80
N GLN A 171 20.97 4.51 11.96
CA GLN A 171 21.47 3.94 13.23
C GLN A 171 20.62 4.30 14.44
N SER A 172 19.29 4.14 14.34
CA SER A 172 18.39 4.80 15.26
C SER A 172 17.83 3.88 16.36
N GLY A 173 17.85 2.59 16.16
CA GLY A 173 17.16 1.60 17.01
C GLY A 173 15.63 1.66 16.93
N TYR A 174 15.10 2.45 16.01
CA TYR A 174 13.67 2.54 15.65
C TYR A 174 13.43 1.89 14.30
N ASN A 175 12.15 1.84 13.87
CA ASN A 175 11.82 1.29 12.57
C ASN A 175 11.87 2.41 11.51
N ASP A 176 12.99 2.53 10.83
CA ASP A 176 13.24 3.51 9.76
C ASP A 176 13.04 2.85 8.39
N THR A 177 12.04 3.29 7.63
CA THR A 177 11.62 2.61 6.41
C THR A 177 11.21 3.56 5.29
N GLY A 178 11.19 3.05 4.05
CA GLY A 178 10.65 3.73 2.88
C GLY A 178 11.40 5.02 2.55
N ALA A 179 12.73 4.99 2.61
CA ALA A 179 13.56 6.13 2.30
C ALA A 179 13.45 6.49 0.80
N LYS A 180 13.37 7.76 0.46
CA LYS A 180 13.29 8.26 -0.91
C LYS A 180 14.31 9.36 -1.13
N TRP A 181 14.97 9.31 -2.28
CA TRP A 181 15.80 10.41 -2.75
C TRP A 181 14.96 11.67 -2.98
N VAL A 182 15.45 12.80 -2.53
CA VAL A 182 14.84 14.11 -2.76
C VAL A 182 15.92 15.15 -3.09
N LEU A 183 15.51 16.33 -3.56
CA LEU A 183 16.40 17.44 -3.90
C LEU A 183 17.56 17.00 -4.82
N ASP A 184 17.21 16.28 -5.90
CA ASP A 184 18.16 15.78 -6.90
C ASP A 184 19.32 14.93 -6.32
N GLY A 185 19.04 14.18 -5.22
CA GLY A 185 20.00 13.32 -4.55
C GLY A 185 20.79 13.97 -3.43
N LYS A 186 20.56 15.25 -3.12
CA LYS A 186 21.23 15.97 -2.02
C LYS A 186 20.68 15.61 -0.64
N ALA A 187 19.52 14.94 -0.59
CA ALA A 187 18.88 14.50 0.65
C ALA A 187 18.04 13.25 0.44
N MET A 188 17.66 12.62 1.54
CA MET A 188 16.63 11.58 1.58
C MET A 188 15.55 11.94 2.58
N ILE A 189 14.31 11.48 2.33
CA ILE A 189 13.24 11.44 3.31
C ILE A 189 12.94 9.99 3.65
N TRP A 190 12.50 9.72 4.89
CA TRP A 190 12.07 8.39 5.33
C TRP A 190 11.01 8.49 6.42
N LYS A 191 10.37 7.37 6.73
CA LYS A 191 9.43 7.24 7.84
C LYS A 191 10.10 6.58 9.03
N SER A 192 9.84 7.11 10.24
CA SER A 192 10.34 6.59 11.51
C SER A 192 9.30 6.66 12.60
N ASP A 193 9.23 5.63 13.45
CA ASP A 193 8.34 5.59 14.62
C ASP A 193 9.00 6.16 15.90
N ARG A 194 10.14 6.85 15.77
CA ARG A 194 10.95 7.34 16.90
C ARG A 194 10.28 8.39 17.78
N ALA A 195 9.31 9.13 17.28
CA ALA A 195 8.61 10.18 18.02
C ALA A 195 7.11 9.88 18.20
N GLY A 196 6.58 8.86 17.56
CA GLY A 196 5.18 8.49 17.63
C GLY A 196 4.86 7.40 18.64
N TYR A 197 3.57 7.06 18.76
CA TYR A 197 3.16 5.89 19.51
C TYR A 197 3.79 4.63 18.90
N ARG A 198 4.35 3.79 19.75
CA ARG A 198 4.99 2.54 19.35
C ARG A 198 4.26 1.36 19.97
N SER A 199 3.65 0.54 19.14
CA SER A 199 3.00 -0.69 19.58
C SER A 199 4.00 -1.86 19.61
N HIS A 200 3.55 -3.02 20.08
CA HIS A 200 4.33 -4.25 20.05
C HIS A 200 4.83 -4.55 18.62
N GLY A 201 6.13 -4.76 18.47
CA GLY A 201 6.75 -5.04 17.18
C GLY A 201 6.61 -3.94 16.13
N SER A 202 6.32 -2.71 16.54
CA SER A 202 6.00 -1.56 15.68
C SER A 202 4.77 -1.75 14.77
N TRP A 203 3.97 -2.78 14.97
CA TRP A 203 2.70 -2.98 14.27
C TRP A 203 1.66 -1.95 14.76
N GLY A 204 1.12 -1.16 13.81
CA GLY A 204 0.21 -0.07 14.14
C GLY A 204 0.87 1.12 14.84
N ALA A 205 2.20 1.23 14.79
CA ALA A 205 2.91 2.38 15.29
C ALA A 205 2.56 3.65 14.50
N HIS A 206 2.59 4.78 15.19
CA HIS A 206 2.50 6.08 14.53
C HIS A 206 3.90 6.54 14.15
N SER A 207 4.06 6.93 12.91
CA SER A 207 5.33 7.36 12.35
C SER A 207 5.31 8.85 11.99
N ASP A 208 6.51 9.35 11.78
CA ASP A 208 6.80 10.69 11.29
C ASP A 208 7.67 10.62 10.05
N VAL A 209 7.66 11.67 9.26
CA VAL A 209 8.59 11.85 8.14
C VAL A 209 9.76 12.67 8.59
N TYR A 210 10.95 12.17 8.29
CA TYR A 210 12.23 12.85 8.52
C TYR A 210 12.92 13.11 7.20
N ILE A 211 13.80 14.12 7.16
CA ILE A 211 14.73 14.39 6.07
C ILE A 211 16.15 14.40 6.62
N MET A 212 17.09 13.79 5.89
CA MET A 212 18.53 13.86 6.14
C MET A 212 19.21 14.46 4.91
N PHE A 213 20.11 15.42 5.15
CA PHE A 213 20.85 16.07 4.07
C PHE A 213 22.27 15.51 3.95
N PHE A 214 22.63 15.14 2.74
CA PHE A 214 23.97 14.71 2.35
C PHE A 214 24.88 15.87 1.90
N ASP A 215 24.30 17.04 1.69
CA ASP A 215 24.93 18.26 1.19
C ASP A 215 24.65 19.38 2.19
N LEU A 216 25.69 20.02 2.71
CA LEU A 216 25.57 21.04 3.75
C LEU A 216 24.89 22.30 3.23
N GLU A 217 25.20 22.73 2.00
CA GLU A 217 24.56 23.91 1.39
C GLU A 217 23.04 23.70 1.25
N ALA A 218 22.62 22.50 0.84
CA ALA A 218 21.20 22.15 0.76
C ALA A 218 20.52 22.16 2.12
N TYR A 219 21.22 21.73 3.20
CA TYR A 219 20.73 21.81 4.56
C TYR A 219 20.56 23.25 5.04
N GLU A 220 21.56 24.09 4.86
CA GLU A 220 21.51 25.52 5.24
C GLU A 220 20.40 26.23 4.48
N ARG A 221 20.27 26.01 3.17
CA ARG A 221 19.18 26.55 2.35
C ARG A 221 17.80 26.06 2.81
N PHE A 222 17.71 24.82 3.24
CA PHE A 222 16.46 24.28 3.78
C PHE A 222 16.04 24.95 5.09
N LEU A 223 16.98 25.33 5.94
CA LEU A 223 16.72 26.02 7.21
C LEU A 223 16.34 27.50 7.04
N MET A 224 16.69 28.13 5.92
CA MET A 224 16.38 29.54 5.66
C MET A 224 14.88 29.80 5.74
N SER A 225 14.52 30.95 6.30
CA SER A 225 13.17 31.48 6.24
C SER A 225 12.74 31.77 4.80
N LYS A 226 11.45 32.03 4.60
CA LYS A 226 10.90 32.38 3.28
C LYS A 226 11.51 33.67 2.73
N GLU A 227 11.79 34.64 3.62
CA GLU A 227 12.41 35.91 3.27
C GLU A 227 13.87 35.74 2.86
N GLU A 228 14.66 35.01 3.65
CA GLU A 228 16.07 34.71 3.34
C GLU A 228 16.22 33.97 2.00
N LEU A 229 15.34 33.00 1.73
CA LEU A 229 15.31 32.31 0.45
C LEU A 229 15.00 33.24 -0.73
N ALA A 230 14.02 34.15 -0.55
CA ALA A 230 13.64 35.10 -1.60
C ALA A 230 14.80 36.07 -1.91
N LEU A 231 15.48 36.57 -0.89
CA LEU A 231 16.66 37.42 -1.03
C LEU A 231 17.81 36.68 -1.71
N LEU A 232 18.03 35.40 -1.36
CA LEU A 232 19.08 34.59 -1.98
C LEU A 232 18.78 34.38 -3.48
N GLU A 233 17.52 34.05 -3.82
CA GLU A 233 17.10 33.85 -5.22
C GLU A 233 17.18 35.15 -6.05
N GLU A 234 16.93 36.31 -5.44
CA GLU A 234 17.07 37.62 -6.07
C GLU A 234 18.55 37.91 -6.38
N ASN A 235 19.43 37.70 -5.42
CA ASN A 235 20.87 37.87 -5.59
C ASN A 235 21.46 36.90 -6.63
N GLU A 236 20.94 35.67 -6.74
CA GLU A 236 21.36 34.69 -7.75
C GLU A 236 20.91 35.09 -9.17
N LYS A 237 19.77 35.76 -9.31
CA LYS A 237 19.28 36.29 -10.60
C LYS A 237 20.12 37.46 -11.05
N ASP A 238 20.42 38.41 -10.17
CA ASP A 238 21.23 39.58 -10.48
C ASP A 238 22.64 39.21 -10.93
N LYS A 239 23.23 38.17 -10.33
CA LYS A 239 24.53 37.62 -10.77
C LYS A 239 24.49 36.98 -12.16
N LYS A 240 23.35 36.43 -12.59
CA LYS A 240 23.18 35.83 -13.93
C LYS A 240 22.88 36.87 -15.02
N GLU A 241 22.37 38.02 -14.64
CA GLU A 241 22.04 39.13 -15.56
C GLU A 241 23.19 40.10 -15.77
N THR A 242 24.28 40.01 -15.00
CA THR A 242 25.49 40.83 -15.24
C THR A 242 26.14 40.38 -16.55
N PRO A 243 26.31 41.27 -17.57
CA PRO A 243 26.85 40.87 -18.86
C PRO A 243 28.27 40.37 -18.74
N ALA A 244 28.51 39.16 -19.21
CA ALA A 244 29.88 38.61 -19.35
C ALA A 244 30.71 39.56 -20.21
N THR A 245 31.86 39.95 -19.69
CA THR A 245 32.88 40.74 -20.37
C THR A 245 33.27 40.09 -21.70
N GLU A 246 33.64 40.89 -22.69
CA GLU A 246 33.92 40.50 -24.11
C GLU A 246 34.95 39.38 -24.30
N SER A 247 35.68 38.96 -23.26
CA SER A 247 36.68 37.87 -23.33
C SER A 247 36.08 36.47 -23.46
N ASP A 248 34.78 36.28 -23.08
CA ASP A 248 34.14 34.94 -23.08
C ASP A 248 33.34 34.63 -24.36
N LYS A 249 33.27 35.58 -25.30
CA LYS A 249 32.48 35.40 -26.54
C LYS A 249 33.21 34.60 -27.63
N LYS A 250 34.52 34.31 -27.49
CA LYS A 250 35.30 33.58 -28.52
C LYS A 250 35.30 32.06 -28.38
N SER A 251 34.89 31.50 -27.24
CA SER A 251 34.86 30.03 -27.01
C SER A 251 33.52 29.35 -27.26
N LYS A 252 32.43 30.11 -27.60
CA LYS A 252 31.07 29.57 -27.78
C LYS A 252 30.61 29.37 -29.23
N LYS A 253 31.52 29.52 -30.24
CA LYS A 253 31.08 29.47 -31.65
C LYS A 253 31.29 28.12 -32.35
N ASP A 254 31.97 27.15 -31.73
CA ASP A 254 32.33 25.86 -32.39
C ASP A 254 31.68 24.60 -31.76
N SER A 255 30.65 24.73 -30.93
CA SER A 255 29.93 23.58 -30.37
C SER A 255 28.44 23.56 -30.70
N LYS A 256 28.11 23.56 -31.98
CA LYS A 256 26.80 23.19 -32.50
C LYS A 256 26.96 22.00 -33.42
N LYS A 257 26.84 20.80 -32.83
CA LYS A 257 26.34 19.54 -33.35
C LYS A 257 27.04 18.39 -32.60
N ASP A 258 26.37 17.97 -31.55
CA ASP A 258 26.23 16.56 -31.22
C ASP A 258 25.34 16.51 -29.98
N SER A 259 24.20 15.86 -30.09
CA SER A 259 23.32 15.55 -28.95
C SER A 259 24.01 14.52 -28.06
N LYS A 260 24.97 14.97 -27.24
CA LYS A 260 25.47 14.22 -26.10
C LYS A 260 24.30 14.21 -25.10
N LYS A 261 23.76 13.00 -24.81
CA LYS A 261 22.98 12.78 -23.60
C LYS A 261 23.77 13.38 -22.44
N ASP A 262 23.17 14.30 -21.69
CA ASP A 262 23.74 14.82 -20.46
C ASP A 262 24.06 13.63 -19.55
N GLU A 263 25.35 13.31 -19.40
CA GLU A 263 25.80 12.38 -18.37
C GLU A 263 25.50 13.04 -17.03
N THR A 264 24.63 12.43 -16.24
CA THR A 264 24.30 12.90 -14.89
C THR A 264 25.58 12.98 -14.08
N LYS A 265 25.88 14.14 -13.51
CA LYS A 265 27.08 14.31 -12.68
C LYS A 265 27.04 13.35 -11.50
N PRO A 266 28.17 12.74 -11.11
CA PRO A 266 28.24 11.92 -9.92
C PRO A 266 27.77 12.68 -8.69
N LEU A 267 26.93 12.03 -7.87
CA LEU A 267 26.58 12.55 -6.55
C LEU A 267 27.79 12.45 -5.62
N THR A 268 27.94 13.46 -4.81
CA THR A 268 28.92 13.50 -3.71
C THR A 268 28.17 13.59 -2.40
N PHE A 269 28.60 12.84 -1.40
CA PHE A 269 27.94 12.78 -0.11
C PHE A 269 28.90 13.22 0.98
N GLU A 270 28.49 14.21 1.77
CA GLU A 270 29.14 14.61 3.00
C GLU A 270 28.56 13.79 4.14
N LEU A 271 28.99 12.52 4.25
CA LEU A 271 28.42 11.57 5.21
C LEU A 271 28.90 11.82 6.64
N GLU A 272 30.04 12.48 6.82
CA GLU A 272 30.49 12.92 8.14
C GLU A 272 29.46 13.88 8.75
N ASN A 273 29.01 13.56 9.95
CA ASN A 273 27.99 14.32 10.69
C ASN A 273 26.65 14.51 9.98
N CYS A 274 26.33 13.69 8.94
CA CYS A 274 25.04 13.80 8.23
C CYS A 274 23.85 13.56 9.16
N ARG A 275 24.03 12.84 10.27
CA ARG A 275 22.97 12.63 11.29
C ARG A 275 22.63 13.88 12.07
N ASP A 276 23.51 14.87 12.13
CA ASP A 276 23.23 16.18 12.73
C ASP A 276 22.37 17.06 11.79
N ARG A 277 22.25 16.66 10.52
CA ARG A 277 21.44 17.33 9.51
C ARG A 277 20.11 16.61 9.26
N ILE A 278 19.50 16.08 10.34
CA ILE A 278 18.18 15.45 10.32
C ILE A 278 17.13 16.44 10.80
N VAL A 279 16.04 16.57 10.05
CA VAL A 279 14.89 17.41 10.43
C VAL A 279 13.61 16.58 10.36
N ARG A 280 12.76 16.68 11.40
CA ARG A 280 11.41 16.13 11.39
C ARG A 280 10.50 17.03 10.56
N LEU A 281 9.82 16.47 9.56
CA LEU A 281 8.96 17.23 8.65
C LEU A 281 7.50 17.25 9.08
N THR A 282 6.97 16.17 9.66
CA THR A 282 5.59 16.12 10.14
C THR A 282 5.42 16.72 11.50
N ARG A 283 4.31 17.42 11.75
CA ARG A 283 3.99 18.05 13.04
C ARG A 283 3.42 17.06 14.04
N HIS A 284 2.65 16.09 13.54
CA HIS A 284 1.95 15.10 14.34
C HIS A 284 2.23 13.71 13.81
N SER A 285 2.57 12.81 14.70
CA SER A 285 2.74 11.40 14.39
C SER A 285 1.37 10.79 14.04
N SER A 286 1.35 9.91 13.06
CA SER A 286 0.12 9.25 12.60
C SER A 286 0.39 7.89 11.96
N ALA A 287 -0.67 7.16 11.64
CA ALA A 287 -0.59 6.02 10.76
C ALA A 287 -0.32 6.52 9.33
N LEU A 288 0.99 6.68 9.01
CA LEU A 288 1.44 7.19 7.72
C LEU A 288 1.35 6.13 6.62
N GLY A 289 0.82 6.53 5.48
CA GLY A 289 0.96 5.81 4.23
C GLY A 289 2.20 6.27 3.44
N ASP A 290 2.01 6.57 2.16
CA ASP A 290 3.07 7.05 1.29
C ASP A 290 3.32 8.56 1.45
N VAL A 291 4.52 9.03 1.06
CA VAL A 291 4.97 10.42 1.25
C VAL A 291 5.72 10.93 0.02
N ILE A 292 5.57 12.22 -0.28
CA ILE A 292 6.26 12.91 -1.38
C ILE A 292 6.69 14.29 -0.90
N LEU A 293 7.95 14.64 -1.10
CA LEU A 293 8.44 16.01 -0.95
C LEU A 293 8.38 16.73 -2.30
N SER A 294 7.95 18.00 -2.30
CA SER A 294 7.99 18.84 -3.49
C SER A 294 9.42 18.99 -4.02
N LYS A 295 9.58 19.22 -5.31
CA LYS A 295 10.92 19.41 -5.91
C LYS A 295 11.71 20.56 -5.30
N LYS A 296 11.02 21.59 -4.79
CA LYS A 296 11.65 22.71 -4.08
C LYS A 296 11.97 22.43 -2.63
N GLY A 297 11.48 21.31 -2.07
CA GLY A 297 11.66 20.99 -0.65
C GLY A 297 10.80 21.83 0.31
N ASP A 298 9.83 22.59 -0.20
CA ASP A 298 9.00 23.51 0.58
C ASP A 298 7.68 22.90 1.07
N LYS A 299 7.23 21.78 0.45
CA LYS A 299 5.97 21.13 0.77
C LYS A 299 6.11 19.63 0.89
N LEU A 300 5.55 19.07 1.95
CA LEU A 300 5.41 17.64 2.15
C LEU A 300 3.96 17.23 1.88
N TYR A 301 3.77 16.30 0.96
CA TYR A 301 2.50 15.62 0.72
C TYR A 301 2.57 14.24 1.33
N TYR A 302 1.60 13.90 2.17
CA TYR A 302 1.61 12.63 2.87
C TYR A 302 0.20 12.10 3.10
N GLN A 303 0.10 10.80 3.12
CA GLN A 303 -1.10 10.07 3.43
C GLN A 303 -1.12 9.77 4.93
N ALA A 304 -2.19 10.19 5.61
CA ALA A 304 -2.34 9.96 7.04
C ALA A 304 -3.81 9.72 7.42
N SER A 305 -3.99 8.97 8.51
CA SER A 305 -5.29 8.74 9.15
C SER A 305 -5.30 9.41 10.51
N PHE A 306 -5.92 10.59 10.61
CA PHE A 306 -6.09 11.30 11.89
C PHE A 306 -7.43 11.02 12.55
N GLU A 307 -8.47 10.77 11.75
CA GLU A 307 -9.83 10.46 12.22
C GLU A 307 -10.31 9.15 11.58
N LYS A 308 -11.28 9.23 10.68
CA LYS A 308 -11.80 8.09 9.92
C LYS A 308 -11.25 8.13 8.50
N GLY A 309 -10.80 6.98 8.00
CA GLY A 309 -10.26 6.87 6.64
C GLY A 309 -8.80 7.33 6.54
N SER A 310 -8.32 7.39 5.34
CA SER A 310 -6.95 7.81 5.01
C SER A 310 -7.04 8.95 4.01
N ASP A 311 -6.43 10.07 4.36
CA ASP A 311 -6.53 11.34 3.63
C ASP A 311 -5.18 11.76 3.08
N LEU A 312 -5.20 12.55 1.99
CA LEU A 312 -4.02 13.24 1.47
C LEU A 312 -3.89 14.62 2.12
N TRP A 313 -2.78 14.83 2.79
CA TRP A 313 -2.43 16.08 3.45
C TRP A 313 -1.25 16.77 2.77
N CYS A 314 -1.22 18.09 2.86
CA CYS A 314 -0.08 18.92 2.47
C CYS A 314 0.38 19.73 3.67
N GLN A 315 1.64 19.60 4.04
CA GLN A 315 2.31 20.48 4.99
C GLN A 315 3.22 21.44 4.24
N ASP A 316 3.00 22.74 4.42
CA ASP A 316 3.93 23.79 3.99
C ASP A 316 5.03 23.91 5.06
N LEU A 317 6.26 23.59 4.68
CA LEU A 317 7.40 23.51 5.60
C LEU A 317 7.97 24.89 5.95
N LYS A 318 7.68 25.93 5.12
CA LYS A 318 8.13 27.30 5.36
C LYS A 318 7.13 28.11 6.18
N GLU A 319 5.84 27.91 5.91
CA GLU A 319 4.76 28.57 6.66
C GLU A 319 4.32 27.75 7.88
N ASN A 320 4.81 26.52 7.99
CA ASN A 320 4.47 25.59 9.06
C ASN A 320 2.95 25.37 9.20
N THR A 321 2.23 25.29 8.09
CA THR A 321 0.78 25.07 8.02
C THR A 321 0.46 23.72 7.40
N THR A 322 -0.62 23.10 7.85
CA THR A 322 -1.09 21.82 7.33
C THR A 322 -2.48 21.98 6.71
N LYS A 323 -2.70 21.45 5.52
CA LYS A 323 -3.97 21.52 4.78
C LYS A 323 -4.37 20.13 4.30
N LEU A 324 -5.67 19.85 4.38
CA LEU A 324 -6.27 18.70 3.73
C LEU A 324 -6.35 18.96 2.23
N VAL A 325 -5.82 18.05 1.42
CA VAL A 325 -5.86 18.11 -0.06
C VAL A 325 -7.03 17.30 -0.60
N LEU A 326 -7.17 16.04 -0.14
CA LEU A 326 -8.23 15.14 -0.60
C LEU A 326 -8.58 14.14 0.49
N LYS A 327 -9.89 13.93 0.71
CA LYS A 327 -10.42 12.93 1.67
C LYS A 327 -10.55 11.55 1.06
N ASP A 328 -10.53 10.55 1.93
CA ASP A 328 -10.86 9.15 1.63
C ASP A 328 -10.12 8.57 0.43
N ILE A 329 -8.81 8.78 0.38
CA ILE A 329 -7.99 8.25 -0.70
C ILE A 329 -7.69 6.74 -0.55
N GLY A 330 -8.05 6.13 0.57
CA GLY A 330 -7.67 4.75 0.92
C GLY A 330 -6.16 4.61 1.11
N ARG A 331 -5.65 3.39 1.15
CA ARG A 331 -4.20 3.15 1.04
C ARG A 331 -3.80 3.24 -0.41
N ALA A 332 -3.02 4.24 -0.76
CA ALA A 332 -2.58 4.51 -2.11
C ALA A 332 -1.04 4.57 -2.19
N MET A 333 -0.49 4.04 -3.26
CA MET A 333 0.88 4.38 -3.68
C MET A 333 0.81 5.72 -4.42
N MET A 334 1.67 6.66 -4.08
CA MET A 334 1.69 8.01 -4.64
C MET A 334 2.83 8.15 -5.62
N ILE A 335 2.50 8.38 -6.90
CA ILE A 335 3.48 8.56 -7.97
C ILE A 335 3.38 9.98 -8.50
N PRO A 336 4.37 10.85 -8.28
CA PRO A 336 4.37 12.20 -8.83
C PRO A 336 4.63 12.17 -10.34
N ASP A 337 4.03 13.11 -11.06
CA ASP A 337 4.38 13.34 -12.45
C ASP A 337 5.78 13.99 -12.58
N LYS A 338 6.35 13.98 -13.80
CA LYS A 338 7.70 14.55 -14.05
C LYS A 338 7.80 16.04 -13.71
N LYS A 339 6.70 16.78 -13.72
CA LYS A 339 6.67 18.22 -13.39
C LYS A 339 6.47 18.46 -11.89
N GLY A 340 5.92 17.50 -11.14
CA GLY A 340 5.54 17.65 -9.74
C GLY A 340 4.26 18.48 -9.57
N GLU A 341 3.41 18.55 -10.60
CA GLU A 341 2.12 19.26 -10.55
C GLU A 341 0.97 18.34 -10.17
N ASN A 342 1.08 17.05 -10.53
CA ASN A 342 0.09 16.02 -10.24
C ASN A 342 0.71 14.84 -9.52
N VAL A 343 -0.14 14.13 -8.77
CA VAL A 343 0.16 12.85 -8.15
C VAL A 343 -0.86 11.82 -8.64
N TYR A 344 -0.38 10.68 -9.06
CA TYR A 344 -1.22 9.52 -9.34
C TYR A 344 -1.37 8.71 -8.06
N LEU A 345 -2.61 8.52 -7.61
CA LEU A 345 -2.97 7.68 -6.48
C LEU A 345 -3.36 6.30 -7.02
N CYS A 346 -2.49 5.33 -6.82
CA CYS A 346 -2.72 3.94 -7.23
C CYS A 346 -3.23 3.13 -6.04
N THR A 347 -4.47 2.64 -6.13
CA THR A 347 -5.14 1.84 -5.10
C THR A 347 -5.57 0.51 -5.69
N GLN A 348 -6.04 -0.43 -4.86
CA GLN A 348 -6.67 -1.67 -5.34
C GLN A 348 -7.93 -1.40 -6.17
N GLY A 349 -8.63 -0.28 -5.93
CA GLY A 349 -9.86 0.10 -6.63
C GLY A 349 -9.64 0.91 -7.91
N GLY A 350 -8.39 1.21 -8.28
CA GLY A 350 -8.08 1.95 -9.50
C GLY A 350 -7.04 3.06 -9.32
N ILE A 351 -6.93 3.89 -10.35
CA ILE A 351 -5.95 4.99 -10.41
C ILE A 351 -6.70 6.31 -10.48
N LYS A 352 -6.26 7.29 -9.69
CA LYS A 352 -6.73 8.69 -9.75
C LYS A 352 -5.57 9.63 -9.97
N GLN A 353 -5.71 10.58 -10.88
CA GLN A 353 -4.81 11.72 -10.99
C GLN A 353 -5.31 12.85 -10.09
N VAL A 354 -4.46 13.41 -9.25
CA VAL A 354 -4.77 14.51 -8.34
C VAL A 354 -3.83 15.67 -8.62
N THR A 355 -4.38 16.85 -8.89
CA THR A 355 -3.61 18.11 -8.98
C THR A 355 -3.30 18.57 -7.56
N ILE A 356 -2.01 18.62 -7.20
CA ILE A 356 -1.60 18.86 -5.82
C ILE A 356 -1.88 20.28 -5.32
N LYS A 357 -2.00 21.24 -6.21
CA LYS A 357 -2.26 22.66 -5.86
C LYS A 357 -3.64 22.87 -5.24
N ASP A 358 -4.67 22.20 -5.75
CA ASP A 358 -6.08 22.45 -5.43
C ASP A 358 -6.90 21.18 -5.12
N GLY A 359 -6.29 20.00 -5.15
CA GLY A 359 -6.96 18.73 -4.87
C GLY A 359 -7.94 18.26 -5.95
N LYS A 360 -8.02 18.96 -7.09
CA LYS A 360 -8.84 18.49 -8.20
C LYS A 360 -8.37 17.13 -8.65
N ASN A 361 -9.31 16.21 -8.83
CA ASN A 361 -8.96 14.85 -9.18
C ASN A 361 -9.86 14.31 -10.29
N LYS A 362 -9.31 13.37 -11.06
CA LYS A 362 -10.04 12.61 -12.06
C LYS A 362 -9.62 11.14 -12.01
N PRO A 363 -10.55 10.19 -12.18
CA PRO A 363 -10.19 8.79 -12.33
C PRO A 363 -9.47 8.59 -13.67
N ILE A 364 -8.49 7.68 -13.68
CA ILE A 364 -7.91 7.13 -14.89
C ILE A 364 -8.69 5.86 -15.21
N SER A 365 -9.57 5.95 -16.20
CA SER A 365 -10.36 4.81 -16.64
C SER A 365 -9.60 4.04 -17.72
N PHE A 366 -9.61 2.72 -17.63
CA PHE A 366 -9.09 1.82 -18.66
C PHE A 366 -10.00 0.61 -18.79
N GLU A 367 -9.92 -0.03 -19.94
CA GLU A 367 -10.61 -1.28 -20.22
C GLU A 367 -9.56 -2.30 -20.67
N ALA A 368 -9.61 -3.50 -20.13
CA ALA A 368 -8.73 -4.60 -20.51
C ALA A 368 -9.55 -5.86 -20.72
N ILE A 369 -9.24 -6.56 -21.81
CA ILE A 369 -9.81 -7.87 -22.11
C ILE A 369 -8.77 -8.91 -21.72
N PHE A 370 -9.19 -10.00 -21.09
CA PHE A 370 -8.36 -11.15 -20.78
C PHE A 370 -9.11 -12.44 -21.01
N ASP A 371 -8.39 -13.48 -21.36
CA ASP A 371 -8.94 -14.83 -21.50
C ASP A 371 -8.97 -15.50 -20.12
N TYR A 372 -10.18 -15.80 -19.63
CA TYR A 372 -10.35 -16.44 -18.34
C TYR A 372 -10.34 -17.95 -18.45
N GLN A 373 -9.28 -18.57 -17.97
CA GLN A 373 -9.06 -20.03 -17.96
C GLN A 373 -9.11 -20.57 -16.52
N PRO A 374 -10.29 -20.74 -15.92
CA PRO A 374 -10.41 -21.01 -14.49
C PRO A 374 -9.77 -22.33 -14.03
N ALA A 375 -9.70 -23.33 -14.91
CA ALA A 375 -9.05 -24.59 -14.58
C ALA A 375 -7.52 -24.45 -14.51
N GLU A 376 -6.92 -23.77 -15.49
CA GLU A 376 -5.48 -23.50 -15.52
C GLU A 376 -5.06 -22.56 -14.38
N GLU A 377 -5.88 -21.55 -14.07
CA GLU A 377 -5.64 -20.66 -12.95
C GLU A 377 -5.66 -21.42 -11.61
N ARG A 378 -6.62 -22.31 -11.38
CA ARG A 378 -6.65 -23.14 -10.16
C ARG A 378 -5.44 -24.08 -10.09
N GLN A 379 -5.06 -24.67 -11.20
CA GLN A 379 -3.85 -25.50 -11.26
C GLN A 379 -2.61 -24.68 -10.89
N TYR A 380 -2.46 -23.49 -11.46
CA TYR A 380 -1.35 -22.59 -11.15
C TYR A 380 -1.35 -22.19 -9.66
N ILE A 381 -2.49 -21.78 -9.12
CA ILE A 381 -2.59 -21.37 -7.70
C ILE A 381 -2.23 -22.53 -6.76
N PHE A 382 -2.65 -23.74 -7.09
CA PHE A 382 -2.32 -24.94 -6.32
C PHE A 382 -0.79 -25.19 -6.30
N GLU A 383 -0.16 -25.19 -7.47
CA GLU A 383 1.30 -25.38 -7.59
C GLU A 383 2.07 -24.24 -6.90
N HIS A 384 1.60 -23.02 -7.06
CA HIS A 384 2.18 -21.86 -6.37
C HIS A 384 2.09 -22.01 -4.85
N ALA A 385 0.93 -22.37 -4.30
CA ALA A 385 0.77 -22.54 -2.85
C ALA A 385 1.69 -23.63 -2.31
N TRP A 386 1.78 -24.78 -3.00
CA TRP A 386 2.68 -25.86 -2.65
C TRP A 386 4.15 -25.41 -2.66
N GLN A 387 4.59 -24.72 -3.72
CA GLN A 387 5.96 -24.21 -3.86
C GLN A 387 6.30 -23.16 -2.79
N GLN A 388 5.37 -22.25 -2.49
CA GLN A 388 5.59 -21.21 -1.47
C GLN A 388 5.81 -21.83 -0.08
N VAL A 389 5.12 -22.90 0.26
CA VAL A 389 5.40 -23.65 1.50
C VAL A 389 6.80 -24.25 1.46
N LYS A 390 7.14 -24.95 0.36
CA LYS A 390 8.46 -25.60 0.20
C LYS A 390 9.61 -24.61 0.35
N ASP A 391 9.46 -23.40 -0.19
CA ASP A 391 10.51 -22.36 -0.19
C ASP A 391 10.59 -21.56 1.11
N LYS A 392 9.48 -21.47 1.88
CA LYS A 392 9.34 -20.47 2.95
C LYS A 392 8.91 -21.03 4.29
N PHE A 393 8.65 -22.32 4.38
CA PHE A 393 8.31 -22.88 5.67
C PHE A 393 9.47 -22.67 6.64
N TYR A 394 9.17 -22.29 7.89
CA TYR A 394 10.19 -21.88 8.88
C TYR A 394 11.20 -22.99 9.24
N LYS A 395 10.89 -24.24 8.90
CA LYS A 395 11.73 -25.40 9.12
C LYS A 395 11.98 -26.10 7.77
N GLU A 396 13.24 -26.24 7.37
CA GLU A 396 13.65 -26.77 6.06
C GLU A 396 13.09 -28.17 5.75
N ASP A 397 13.02 -29.04 6.78
CA ASP A 397 12.49 -30.41 6.64
C ASP A 397 10.97 -30.50 6.71
N ILE A 398 10.27 -29.36 6.78
CA ILE A 398 8.81 -29.27 6.88
C ILE A 398 8.27 -30.26 7.95
N HIS A 399 8.91 -30.33 9.11
CA HIS A 399 8.62 -31.27 10.20
C HIS A 399 8.71 -32.75 9.79
N GLY A 400 9.50 -33.11 8.78
CA GLY A 400 9.59 -34.46 8.24
C GLY A 400 8.38 -34.95 7.47
N ILE A 401 7.51 -34.02 7.03
CA ILE A 401 6.32 -34.30 6.24
C ILE A 401 6.71 -34.57 4.78
N ASP A 402 6.15 -35.62 4.17
CA ASP A 402 6.28 -35.87 2.73
C ASP A 402 5.43 -34.87 1.93
N TRP A 403 5.94 -33.65 1.82
CA TRP A 403 5.24 -32.54 1.19
C TRP A 403 5.06 -32.73 -0.33
N ASP A 404 6.00 -33.39 -0.99
CA ASP A 404 5.89 -33.77 -2.41
C ASP A 404 4.81 -34.86 -2.60
N GLY A 405 4.71 -35.82 -1.70
CA GLY A 405 3.65 -36.82 -1.70
C GLY A 405 2.25 -36.22 -1.51
N TYR A 406 2.09 -35.25 -0.63
CA TYR A 406 0.82 -34.53 -0.45
C TYR A 406 0.43 -33.71 -1.68
N ARG A 407 1.38 -33.09 -2.37
CA ARG A 407 1.11 -32.43 -3.66
C ARG A 407 0.42 -33.39 -4.63
N GLU A 408 0.95 -34.57 -4.85
CA GLU A 408 0.37 -35.56 -5.78
C GLU A 408 -0.98 -36.10 -5.27
N ALA A 409 -1.10 -36.31 -3.96
CA ALA A 409 -2.33 -36.77 -3.34
C ALA A 409 -3.51 -35.82 -3.52
N TYR A 410 -3.27 -34.50 -3.44
CA TYR A 410 -4.31 -33.49 -3.58
C TYR A 410 -4.50 -33.03 -5.03
N ARG A 411 -3.44 -32.96 -5.84
CA ARG A 411 -3.47 -32.55 -7.25
C ARG A 411 -4.48 -33.34 -8.11
N ARG A 412 -4.64 -34.63 -7.82
CA ARG A 412 -5.57 -35.53 -8.53
C ARG A 412 -7.03 -35.05 -8.48
N PHE A 413 -7.41 -34.23 -7.51
CA PHE A 413 -8.79 -33.70 -7.39
C PHE A 413 -9.03 -32.45 -8.22
N LEU A 414 -8.00 -31.72 -8.68
CA LEU A 414 -8.14 -30.48 -9.44
C LEU A 414 -9.06 -30.60 -10.67
N PRO A 415 -8.98 -31.67 -11.50
CA PRO A 415 -9.86 -31.80 -12.66
C PRO A 415 -11.36 -31.90 -12.33
N SER A 416 -11.70 -32.30 -11.09
CA SER A 416 -13.09 -32.43 -10.61
C SER A 416 -13.62 -31.14 -9.99
N ILE A 417 -12.78 -30.14 -9.75
CA ILE A 417 -13.15 -28.89 -9.11
C ILE A 417 -13.57 -27.86 -10.15
N ASN A 418 -14.81 -27.38 -10.07
CA ASN A 418 -15.38 -26.42 -11.01
C ASN A 418 -15.73 -25.05 -10.39
N ASN A 419 -15.52 -24.87 -9.09
CA ASN A 419 -15.79 -23.62 -8.36
C ASN A 419 -14.70 -23.30 -7.35
N ASN A 420 -14.66 -22.05 -6.87
CA ASN A 420 -13.59 -21.60 -5.98
C ASN A 420 -13.85 -21.92 -4.50
N TYR A 421 -15.05 -22.31 -4.10
CA TYR A 421 -15.33 -22.77 -2.73
C TYR A 421 -14.70 -24.15 -2.50
N ASP A 422 -14.96 -25.11 -3.40
CA ASP A 422 -14.33 -26.44 -3.34
C ASP A 422 -12.81 -26.35 -3.51
N PHE A 423 -12.34 -25.41 -4.34
CA PHE A 423 -10.91 -25.16 -4.51
C PHE A 423 -10.25 -24.62 -3.22
N GLN A 424 -10.92 -23.71 -2.55
CA GLN A 424 -10.44 -23.19 -1.26
C GLN A 424 -10.38 -24.31 -0.21
N GLU A 425 -11.38 -25.20 -0.19
CA GLU A 425 -11.39 -26.35 0.73
C GLU A 425 -10.23 -27.28 0.43
N LEU A 426 -10.00 -27.64 -0.84
CA LEU A 426 -8.84 -28.45 -1.24
C LEU A 426 -7.51 -27.87 -0.77
N LEU A 427 -7.32 -26.56 -0.95
CA LEU A 427 -6.12 -25.87 -0.48
C LEU A 427 -6.01 -25.88 1.05
N SER A 428 -7.13 -25.68 1.76
CA SER A 428 -7.15 -25.68 3.22
C SER A 428 -6.80 -27.05 3.78
N GLU A 429 -7.33 -28.13 3.20
CA GLU A 429 -7.00 -29.49 3.59
C GLU A 429 -5.51 -29.80 3.34
N MET A 430 -5.00 -29.51 2.15
CA MET A 430 -3.57 -29.70 1.83
C MET A 430 -2.66 -28.93 2.81
N LEU A 431 -2.98 -27.67 3.09
CA LEU A 431 -2.18 -26.85 4.02
C LEU A 431 -2.35 -27.29 5.48
N GLY A 432 -3.46 -27.93 5.83
CA GLY A 432 -3.69 -28.54 7.15
C GLY A 432 -2.73 -29.68 7.47
N GLU A 433 -2.20 -30.39 6.47
CA GLU A 433 -1.22 -31.47 6.63
C GLU A 433 0.14 -30.99 7.19
N LEU A 434 0.41 -29.69 7.13
CA LEU A 434 1.65 -29.11 7.66
C LEU A 434 1.79 -29.19 9.17
N ASN A 435 0.73 -29.57 9.91
CA ASN A 435 0.70 -29.57 11.37
C ASN A 435 1.26 -28.25 11.96
N GLY A 436 0.88 -27.15 11.35
CA GLY A 436 1.28 -25.79 11.71
C GLY A 436 0.10 -24.92 12.12
N SER A 437 0.37 -23.90 12.94
CA SER A 437 -0.63 -22.88 13.27
C SER A 437 -0.81 -21.92 12.10
N HIS A 438 -2.05 -21.39 11.94
CA HIS A 438 -2.40 -20.39 10.92
C HIS A 438 -2.22 -20.85 9.45
N THR A 439 -2.31 -22.15 9.20
CA THR A 439 -2.34 -22.72 7.84
C THR A 439 -3.78 -22.78 7.33
N GLY A 440 -3.98 -22.62 6.03
CA GLY A 440 -5.29 -22.71 5.39
C GLY A 440 -5.44 -21.72 4.24
N ALA A 441 -6.57 -21.82 3.55
CA ALA A 441 -6.95 -20.92 2.46
C ALA A 441 -8.34 -20.31 2.73
N ARG A 442 -8.60 -19.16 2.11
CA ARG A 442 -9.91 -18.49 2.19
C ARG A 442 -10.30 -17.96 0.83
N TYR A 443 -11.55 -18.09 0.48
CA TYR A 443 -12.13 -17.51 -0.72
C TYR A 443 -13.19 -16.47 -0.37
N TYR A 444 -13.06 -15.30 -0.95
CA TYR A 444 -14.05 -14.23 -0.85
C TYR A 444 -14.63 -13.98 -2.23
N ALA A 445 -15.91 -14.32 -2.42
CA ALA A 445 -16.58 -14.05 -3.68
C ALA A 445 -16.61 -12.54 -3.96
N ALA A 446 -16.22 -12.16 -5.18
CA ALA A 446 -16.43 -10.80 -5.65
C ALA A 446 -17.91 -10.62 -6.02
N GLY A 447 -18.57 -9.60 -5.46
CA GLY A 447 -19.97 -9.27 -5.77
C GLY A 447 -20.60 -8.39 -4.68
N PRO A 448 -21.69 -7.75 -4.97
CA PRO A 448 -22.45 -7.03 -3.96
C PRO A 448 -23.01 -8.05 -2.95
N THR A 449 -22.39 -8.13 -1.79
CA THR A 449 -23.01 -8.81 -0.65
C THR A 449 -24.14 -7.93 -0.15
N LEU A 450 -25.37 -8.40 -0.28
CA LEU A 450 -26.51 -7.78 0.38
C LEU A 450 -26.31 -7.96 1.88
N SER A 451 -25.96 -6.88 2.57
CA SER A 451 -25.78 -6.92 4.02
C SER A 451 -27.09 -6.67 4.71
N THR A 452 -27.47 -7.54 5.63
CA THR A 452 -28.61 -7.31 6.52
C THR A 452 -28.30 -6.17 7.49
N ALA A 453 -29.21 -5.21 7.58
CA ALA A 453 -29.09 -4.09 8.50
C ALA A 453 -29.50 -4.48 9.93
N ASN A 454 -29.04 -3.70 10.89
CA ASN A 454 -29.32 -3.88 12.31
C ASN A 454 -29.94 -2.60 12.90
N LEU A 455 -30.64 -2.76 14.02
CA LEU A 455 -31.30 -1.66 14.74
C LEU A 455 -30.59 -1.26 16.03
N GLY A 456 -29.58 -1.99 16.45
CA GLY A 456 -28.89 -1.75 17.71
C GLY A 456 -29.69 -2.12 18.94
N VAL A 457 -30.50 -3.18 18.84
CA VAL A 457 -31.39 -3.65 19.92
C VAL A 457 -31.26 -5.17 20.10
N PHE A 458 -31.64 -5.66 21.27
CA PHE A 458 -31.94 -7.07 21.51
C PHE A 458 -33.44 -7.27 21.50
N PHE A 459 -33.88 -8.32 20.85
CA PHE A 459 -35.27 -8.75 20.90
C PHE A 459 -35.51 -9.79 22.00
N ASP A 460 -36.74 -9.87 22.46
CA ASP A 460 -37.17 -10.85 23.43
C ASP A 460 -37.50 -12.17 22.72
N GLU A 461 -36.59 -13.14 22.85
CA GLU A 461 -36.68 -14.44 22.18
C GLU A 461 -37.85 -15.32 22.70
N GLU A 462 -38.36 -15.01 23.88
CA GLU A 462 -39.50 -15.71 24.47
C GLU A 462 -40.85 -15.14 23.99
N TYR A 463 -40.82 -14.01 23.26
CA TYR A 463 -42.02 -13.38 22.74
C TYR A 463 -42.54 -14.12 21.50
N THR A 464 -43.77 -14.66 21.59
CA THR A 464 -44.40 -15.48 20.54
C THR A 464 -45.51 -14.77 19.77
N GLY A 465 -45.79 -13.48 20.07
CA GLY A 465 -46.79 -12.68 19.38
C GLY A 465 -46.32 -12.09 18.06
N ASN A 466 -47.22 -11.38 17.37
CA ASN A 466 -46.88 -10.64 16.16
C ASN A 466 -45.94 -9.48 16.48
N GLY A 467 -44.95 -9.24 15.58
CA GLY A 467 -43.94 -8.21 15.73
C GLY A 467 -42.69 -8.68 16.48
N LEU A 468 -41.78 -7.75 16.72
CA LEU A 468 -40.51 -7.96 17.43
C LEU A 468 -40.52 -7.17 18.73
N LYS A 469 -40.63 -7.84 19.88
CA LYS A 469 -40.58 -7.18 21.18
C LYS A 469 -39.17 -6.80 21.56
N ILE A 470 -38.94 -5.54 21.83
CA ILE A 470 -37.63 -5.00 22.23
C ILE A 470 -37.36 -5.39 23.69
N LYS A 471 -36.29 -6.17 23.91
CA LYS A 471 -35.81 -6.51 25.26
C LYS A 471 -34.87 -5.42 25.79
N GLU A 472 -33.94 -4.95 24.94
CA GLU A 472 -32.97 -3.93 25.31
C GLU A 472 -32.63 -3.05 24.12
N ILE A 473 -32.54 -1.75 24.32
CA ILE A 473 -32.03 -0.76 23.38
C ILE A 473 -30.58 -0.44 23.80
N MET A 474 -29.60 -0.78 22.96
CA MET A 474 -28.21 -0.49 23.28
C MET A 474 -27.91 1.02 23.26
N ALA A 475 -27.11 1.47 24.21
CA ALA A 475 -26.65 2.85 24.25
C ALA A 475 -26.00 3.26 22.91
N LYS A 476 -26.25 4.47 22.42
CA LYS A 476 -25.79 5.01 21.14
C LYS A 476 -26.32 4.28 19.89
N SER A 477 -27.26 3.36 20.04
CA SER A 477 -27.95 2.74 18.90
C SER A 477 -28.82 3.75 18.13
N PRO A 478 -29.26 3.43 16.90
CA PRO A 478 -30.19 4.29 16.16
C PRO A 478 -31.44 4.68 16.95
N LEU A 479 -32.05 3.74 17.70
CA LEU A 479 -33.24 3.98 18.50
C LEU A 479 -32.95 4.76 19.77
N ALA A 480 -31.78 4.64 20.38
CA ALA A 480 -31.37 5.43 21.54
C ALA A 480 -31.05 6.91 21.19
N ASN A 481 -30.70 7.20 19.96
CA ASN A 481 -30.24 8.53 19.53
C ASN A 481 -31.37 9.40 18.95
N ILE A 482 -32.58 8.89 18.87
CA ILE A 482 -33.74 9.64 18.38
C ILE A 482 -34.65 10.05 19.53
N LYS A 483 -35.32 11.22 19.40
CA LYS A 483 -36.41 11.60 20.29
C LYS A 483 -37.65 10.83 19.90
N SER A 484 -37.90 9.71 20.56
CA SER A 484 -39.09 8.89 20.34
C SER A 484 -39.56 8.24 21.64
N ASP A 485 -40.81 7.77 21.65
CA ASP A 485 -41.40 7.02 22.76
C ASP A 485 -41.03 5.51 22.71
N VAL A 486 -40.03 5.13 21.91
CA VAL A 486 -39.57 3.74 21.86
C VAL A 486 -38.76 3.42 23.10
N THR A 487 -39.19 2.43 23.84
CA THR A 487 -38.54 1.95 25.08
C THR A 487 -38.47 0.42 25.06
N ASN A 488 -37.69 -0.13 26.01
CA ASN A 488 -37.72 -1.57 26.25
C ASN A 488 -39.18 -2.02 26.52
N GLY A 489 -39.56 -3.16 25.94
CA GLY A 489 -40.91 -3.69 25.98
C GLY A 489 -41.80 -3.26 24.81
N CYS A 490 -41.45 -2.24 24.04
CA CYS A 490 -42.17 -1.90 22.80
C CYS A 490 -42.06 -3.02 21.76
N ILE A 491 -43.06 -3.10 20.89
CA ILE A 491 -43.14 -4.12 19.83
C ILE A 491 -43.07 -3.42 18.47
N ILE A 492 -42.09 -3.79 17.65
CA ILE A 492 -42.01 -3.36 16.26
C ILE A 492 -42.95 -4.23 15.44
N GLU A 493 -44.05 -3.66 14.97
CA GLU A 493 -45.12 -4.37 14.25
C GLU A 493 -44.85 -4.42 12.74
N LYS A 494 -44.19 -3.37 12.19
CA LYS A 494 -43.91 -3.27 10.75
C LYS A 494 -42.55 -2.62 10.50
N ILE A 495 -41.92 -3.05 9.40
CA ILE A 495 -40.72 -2.40 8.81
C ILE A 495 -41.10 -1.97 7.41
N ASP A 496 -41.00 -0.64 7.10
CA ASP A 496 -41.34 -0.04 5.81
C ASP A 496 -42.74 -0.48 5.30
N GLY A 497 -43.71 -0.60 6.19
CA GLY A 497 -45.09 -1.01 5.91
C GLY A 497 -45.35 -2.52 5.89
N SER A 498 -44.30 -3.34 5.83
CA SER A 498 -44.41 -4.81 5.87
C SER A 498 -44.70 -5.29 7.29
N ILE A 499 -45.78 -6.04 7.49
CA ILE A 499 -46.19 -6.61 8.79
C ILE A 499 -45.21 -7.72 9.17
N ILE A 500 -44.90 -7.80 10.46
CA ILE A 500 -44.10 -8.89 11.02
C ILE A 500 -45.05 -9.82 11.77
N GLU A 501 -45.27 -11.00 11.22
CA GLU A 501 -46.10 -12.03 11.84
C GLU A 501 -45.32 -12.88 12.85
N ALA A 502 -46.01 -13.54 13.75
CA ALA A 502 -45.40 -14.45 14.71
C ALA A 502 -44.59 -15.56 14.00
N GLY A 503 -43.32 -15.73 14.38
CA GLY A 503 -42.43 -16.75 13.79
C GLY A 503 -41.91 -16.43 12.39
N MET A 504 -42.22 -15.24 11.86
CA MET A 504 -41.70 -14.80 10.55
C MET A 504 -40.20 -14.52 10.63
N ASP A 505 -39.44 -14.97 9.59
CA ASP A 505 -38.11 -14.48 9.35
C ASP A 505 -38.16 -13.02 8.86
N TYR A 506 -37.78 -12.09 9.73
CA TYR A 506 -37.81 -10.65 9.47
C TYR A 506 -36.52 -10.11 8.83
N PHE A 507 -35.43 -10.89 8.78
CA PHE A 507 -34.16 -10.44 8.22
C PHE A 507 -34.26 -9.97 6.76
N PRO A 508 -35.07 -10.57 5.88
CA PRO A 508 -35.29 -10.05 4.53
C PRO A 508 -35.80 -8.61 4.50
N LEU A 509 -36.56 -8.17 5.52
CA LEU A 509 -37.07 -6.80 5.63
C LEU A 509 -35.93 -5.77 5.91
N LEU A 510 -34.78 -6.23 6.36
CA LEU A 510 -33.59 -5.42 6.67
C LEU A 510 -32.47 -5.58 5.64
N GLU A 511 -32.65 -6.46 4.66
CA GLU A 511 -31.62 -6.73 3.64
C GLU A 511 -31.35 -5.51 2.77
N GLY A 512 -30.05 -5.19 2.58
CA GLY A 512 -29.61 -4.04 1.78
C GLY A 512 -29.99 -2.66 2.35
N LYS A 513 -30.41 -2.59 3.64
CA LYS A 513 -30.85 -1.35 4.29
C LYS A 513 -29.83 -0.72 5.23
N ALA A 514 -28.64 -1.28 5.36
CA ALA A 514 -27.56 -0.68 6.15
C ALA A 514 -27.24 0.75 5.66
N GLY A 515 -27.22 1.70 6.58
CA GLY A 515 -27.02 3.12 6.29
C GLY A 515 -28.23 3.85 5.69
N LYS A 516 -29.36 3.15 5.45
CA LYS A 516 -30.60 3.74 4.93
C LYS A 516 -31.58 4.07 6.04
N LYS A 517 -32.46 5.06 5.80
CA LYS A 517 -33.60 5.33 6.66
C LYS A 517 -34.68 4.29 6.40
N ILE A 518 -35.24 3.75 7.46
CA ILE A 518 -36.36 2.83 7.46
C ILE A 518 -37.48 3.36 8.39
N LEU A 519 -38.69 2.98 8.09
CA LEU A 519 -39.87 3.34 8.88
C LEU A 519 -40.31 2.15 9.73
N LEU A 520 -40.34 2.32 11.05
CA LEU A 520 -40.83 1.31 12.00
C LEU A 520 -42.20 1.72 12.48
N ALA A 521 -43.19 0.82 12.40
CA ALA A 521 -44.44 0.95 13.14
C ALA A 521 -44.28 0.24 14.49
N VAL A 522 -44.54 0.94 15.58
CA VAL A 522 -44.25 0.48 16.94
C VAL A 522 -45.51 0.56 17.80
N TYR A 523 -45.77 -0.50 18.54
CA TYR A 523 -46.77 -0.55 19.60
C TYR A 523 -46.09 -0.49 20.97
N ASN A 524 -46.55 0.43 21.82
CA ASN A 524 -46.09 0.51 23.21
C ASN A 524 -47.16 -0.07 24.13
N PRO A 525 -46.98 -1.28 24.68
CA PRO A 525 -47.98 -1.95 25.52
C PRO A 525 -48.19 -1.26 26.87
N THR A 526 -47.25 -0.43 27.33
CA THR A 526 -47.36 0.28 28.61
C THR A 526 -48.44 1.37 28.57
N ASN A 527 -48.63 2.04 27.43
CA ASN A 527 -49.59 3.13 27.27
C ASN A 527 -50.62 2.89 26.17
N GLY A 528 -50.61 1.71 25.52
CA GLY A 528 -51.54 1.31 24.47
C GLY A 528 -51.42 2.08 23.15
N LYS A 529 -50.33 2.85 22.93
CA LYS A 529 -50.18 3.70 21.75
C LYS A 529 -49.49 2.98 20.61
N HIS A 530 -49.99 3.22 19.39
CA HIS A 530 -49.32 2.89 18.14
C HIS A 530 -48.74 4.18 17.54
N PHE A 531 -47.50 4.12 17.09
CA PHE A 531 -46.85 5.27 16.47
C PHE A 531 -45.81 4.80 15.45
N GLN A 532 -45.29 5.73 14.65
CA GLN A 532 -44.24 5.43 13.67
C GLN A 532 -43.00 6.22 14.00
N VAL A 533 -41.82 5.61 13.72
CA VAL A 533 -40.54 6.22 13.91
C VAL A 533 -39.64 5.90 12.74
N SER A 534 -38.93 6.91 12.23
CA SER A 534 -37.92 6.74 11.18
C SER A 534 -36.54 6.67 11.79
N VAL A 535 -35.80 5.62 11.48
CA VAL A 535 -34.42 5.41 11.98
C VAL A 535 -33.48 5.12 10.84
N LYS A 536 -32.20 5.45 11.01
CA LYS A 536 -31.15 5.04 10.10
C LYS A 536 -30.57 3.70 10.57
N ALA A 537 -30.89 2.62 9.85
CA ALA A 537 -30.39 1.29 10.17
C ALA A 537 -28.87 1.22 10.03
N ILE A 538 -28.21 0.42 10.86
CA ILE A 538 -26.75 0.29 10.93
C ILE A 538 -26.25 -1.00 10.31
N SER A 539 -24.98 -1.04 9.95
CA SER A 539 -24.28 -2.22 9.46
C SER A 539 -23.96 -3.20 10.60
N SER A 540 -23.61 -4.45 10.26
CA SER A 540 -23.14 -5.44 11.25
C SER A 540 -21.84 -4.99 11.94
N ALA A 541 -20.94 -4.27 11.27
CA ALA A 541 -19.74 -3.72 11.89
C ALA A 541 -20.06 -2.65 12.96
N GLU A 542 -21.03 -1.77 12.68
CA GLU A 542 -21.52 -0.79 13.66
C GLU A 542 -22.25 -1.48 14.82
N GLN A 543 -23.04 -2.53 14.54
CA GLN A 543 -23.67 -3.35 15.56
C GLN A 543 -22.63 -3.99 16.50
N ASN A 544 -21.57 -4.57 15.95
CA ASN A 544 -20.50 -5.18 16.73
C ASN A 544 -19.80 -4.14 17.63
N THR A 545 -19.58 -2.92 17.11
CA THR A 545 -19.02 -1.82 17.92
C THR A 545 -19.92 -1.47 19.12
N LEU A 546 -21.24 -1.50 18.94
CA LEU A 546 -22.19 -1.28 20.05
C LEU A 546 -22.15 -2.45 21.06
N LEU A 547 -22.03 -3.68 20.59
CA LEU A 547 -21.92 -4.88 21.43
C LEU A 547 -20.65 -4.85 22.28
N ASP A 548 -19.49 -4.54 21.67
CA ASP A 548 -18.21 -4.42 22.37
C ASP A 548 -18.29 -3.35 23.46
N LYS A 549 -18.82 -2.19 23.10
CA LYS A 549 -18.97 -1.09 24.06
C LYS A 549 -19.91 -1.47 25.21
N ARG A 550 -21.05 -2.10 24.93
CA ARG A 550 -21.99 -2.59 25.94
C ARG A 550 -21.28 -3.59 26.87
N TRP A 551 -20.48 -4.50 26.32
CA TRP A 551 -19.73 -5.48 27.09
C TRP A 551 -18.73 -4.80 28.05
N VAL A 552 -17.96 -3.85 27.57
CA VAL A 552 -17.00 -3.06 28.39
C VAL A 552 -17.74 -2.27 29.48
N ASP A 553 -18.79 -1.54 29.14
CA ASP A 553 -19.56 -0.70 30.09
C ASP A 553 -20.20 -1.58 31.18
N ARG A 554 -20.71 -2.75 30.82
CA ARG A 554 -21.27 -3.72 31.75
C ARG A 554 -20.23 -4.32 32.69
N ASN A 555 -19.07 -4.70 32.17
CA ASN A 555 -17.97 -5.22 32.99
C ASN A 555 -17.43 -4.16 33.93
N ARG A 556 -17.28 -2.92 33.47
CA ARG A 556 -16.88 -1.78 34.30
C ARG A 556 -17.85 -1.61 35.47
N LYS A 557 -19.15 -1.53 35.18
CA LYS A 557 -20.18 -1.43 36.21
C LYS A 557 -20.11 -2.59 37.20
N MET A 558 -19.95 -3.81 36.72
CA MET A 558 -19.84 -5.02 37.57
C MET A 558 -18.63 -4.92 38.53
N VAL A 559 -17.48 -4.51 38.00
CA VAL A 559 -16.23 -4.35 38.81
C VAL A 559 -16.41 -3.24 39.84
N ASP A 560 -17.03 -2.09 39.47
CA ASP A 560 -17.33 -1.01 40.38
C ASP A 560 -18.27 -1.46 41.50
N ASP A 561 -19.38 -2.14 41.16
CA ASP A 561 -20.36 -2.64 42.13
C ASP A 561 -19.73 -3.66 43.11
N LEU A 562 -18.95 -4.63 42.58
CA LEU A 562 -18.32 -5.67 43.40
C LEU A 562 -17.17 -5.15 44.27
N SER A 563 -16.44 -4.15 43.80
CA SER A 563 -15.28 -3.59 44.53
C SER A 563 -15.63 -2.39 45.41
N GLY A 564 -16.83 -1.85 45.33
CA GLY A 564 -17.21 -0.59 45.96
C GLY A 564 -16.39 0.60 45.39
N GLY A 565 -16.11 0.58 44.10
CA GLY A 565 -15.35 1.61 43.40
C GLY A 565 -13.82 1.59 43.67
N ARG A 566 -13.28 0.52 44.28
CA ARG A 566 -11.85 0.44 44.64
C ARG A 566 -10.97 -0.13 43.55
N ILE A 567 -11.54 -0.80 42.56
CA ILE A 567 -10.84 -1.43 41.44
C ILE A 567 -11.34 -0.81 40.13
N ALA A 568 -10.44 -0.35 39.30
CA ALA A 568 -10.77 0.12 37.96
C ALA A 568 -10.76 -1.04 36.96
N TYR A 569 -11.75 -1.07 36.07
CA TYR A 569 -11.76 -1.96 34.89
C TYR A 569 -11.16 -1.19 33.70
N VAL A 570 -10.05 -1.72 33.15
CA VAL A 570 -9.33 -1.12 32.03
C VAL A 570 -9.38 -2.03 30.81
#